data_aa97a12a29c72987e1883aa8edb3212f
#
_entry.id   aa97a12a29c72987e1883aa8edb3212f
#
_cell.length_a   1.000
_cell.length_b   1.000
_cell.length_c   1.000
_cell.angle_alpha   90.00
_cell.angle_beta   90.00
_cell.angle_gamma   90.00
#
_symmetry.space_group_name_H-M   'P 1'
#
loop_
_entity.id
_entity.type
_entity.pdbx_description
1 polymer ?
#
loop_
_entity_poly.entity_id
_entity_poly.type
_entity_poly.pdbx_seq_one_letter_code
_entity_poly.pdbx_strand_id
1 'polypeptide(L)'
;PVLDSTFNQIKVGNVCDIGCGNGVFTGDIKRRVDCNLIGVDSNKYALEQADKLDFDELIHVDDFTKDRLPIEDSSVDLVICKDVLEHLIDPLFLTNEISRILKPGGHFLVHVPNHFPIIGRLKFLIRNDIDTFSYFSGADRYDFPHIRFFTLHSMEKMLDLSGFSVIDNMSYFFFNFSIFHRFVPTKIKKLLTIMSTDNFSEGITLLAKKL
;
A
#
# COMPACT_ATOMS: atom_id res chain seq x y z
N PRO A 1 3.99 11.21 -7.04
CA PRO A 1 3.47 10.73 -8.36
C PRO A 1 2.23 9.83 -8.22
N VAL A 2 2.23 8.78 -7.33
CA VAL A 2 1.06 7.88 -7.17
C VAL A 2 -0.13 8.65 -6.64
N LEU A 3 0.03 9.40 -5.54
CA LEU A 3 -1.04 10.21 -4.96
C LEU A 3 -1.59 11.25 -5.95
N ASP A 4 -0.71 11.95 -6.70
CA ASP A 4 -1.16 12.92 -7.71
C ASP A 4 -1.97 12.23 -8.81
N SER A 5 -1.54 11.04 -9.26
CA SER A 5 -2.29 10.24 -10.23
C SER A 5 -3.65 9.80 -9.68
N THR A 6 -3.72 9.43 -8.41
CA THR A 6 -4.96 9.06 -7.73
C THR A 6 -5.90 10.25 -7.66
N PHE A 7 -5.47 11.40 -7.15
CA PHE A 7 -6.33 12.59 -7.00
C PHE A 7 -6.79 13.19 -8.32
N ASN A 8 -6.07 12.95 -9.42
CA ASN A 8 -6.55 13.33 -10.76
C ASN A 8 -7.71 12.47 -11.25
N GLN A 9 -7.91 11.29 -10.66
CA GLN A 9 -8.95 10.34 -11.08
C GLN A 9 -10.20 10.39 -10.21
N ILE A 10 -10.07 10.81 -8.94
CA ILE A 10 -11.14 10.75 -7.94
C ILE A 10 -11.29 12.07 -7.18
N LYS A 11 -12.51 12.36 -6.76
CA LYS A 11 -12.78 13.44 -5.80
C LYS A 11 -12.88 12.83 -4.41
N VAL A 12 -12.22 13.46 -3.44
CA VAL A 12 -12.20 13.01 -2.05
C VAL A 12 -12.52 14.16 -1.11
N GLY A 13 -13.29 13.89 -0.07
CA GLY A 13 -13.53 14.79 1.06
C GLY A 13 -12.92 14.24 2.34
N ASN A 14 -13.06 12.92 2.58
CA ASN A 14 -12.48 12.22 3.72
C ASN A 14 -11.47 11.18 3.24
N VAL A 15 -10.23 11.31 3.67
CA VAL A 15 -9.12 10.39 3.39
C VAL A 15 -8.66 9.72 4.67
N CYS A 16 -8.46 8.41 4.65
CA CYS A 16 -7.91 7.66 5.76
C CYS A 16 -6.63 6.95 5.34
N ASP A 17 -5.54 7.16 6.06
CA ASP A 17 -4.26 6.46 5.88
C ASP A 17 -4.09 5.39 6.96
N ILE A 18 -4.19 4.13 6.56
CA ILE A 18 -4.03 2.96 7.43
C ILE A 18 -2.57 2.51 7.41
N GLY A 19 -1.95 2.47 8.59
CA GLY A 19 -0.51 2.31 8.73
C GLY A 19 0.24 3.59 8.36
N CYS A 20 -0.27 4.73 8.81
CA CYS A 20 0.29 6.03 8.44
C CYS A 20 1.71 6.25 8.97
N GLY A 21 2.18 5.46 9.92
CA GLY A 21 3.49 5.60 10.55
C GLY A 21 3.68 6.99 11.12
N ASN A 22 4.82 7.59 10.79
CA ASN A 22 5.14 8.98 11.16
C ASN A 22 4.54 10.03 10.20
N GLY A 23 3.66 9.64 9.28
CA GLY A 23 2.94 10.52 8.38
C GLY A 23 3.73 11.04 7.17
N VAL A 24 4.98 10.61 6.96
CA VAL A 24 5.83 11.16 5.88
C VAL A 24 5.23 10.94 4.49
N PHE A 25 4.47 9.86 4.28
CA PHE A 25 3.89 9.56 2.97
C PHE A 25 2.65 10.42 2.64
N THR A 26 1.81 10.67 3.63
CA THR A 26 0.50 11.29 3.45
C THR A 26 0.33 12.65 4.11
N GLY A 27 1.21 13.02 5.04
CA GLY A 27 1.08 14.25 5.84
C GLY A 27 1.12 15.57 5.04
N ASP A 28 1.44 15.54 3.75
CA ASP A 28 1.35 16.70 2.86
C ASP A 28 0.17 16.64 1.86
N ILE A 29 -0.72 15.66 2.01
CA ILE A 29 -1.88 15.46 1.13
C ILE A 29 -2.77 16.70 1.08
N LYS A 30 -3.02 17.36 2.21
CA LYS A 30 -3.87 18.55 2.30
C LYS A 30 -3.33 19.76 1.53
N ARG A 31 -2.04 19.75 1.18
CA ARG A 31 -1.46 20.75 0.26
C ARG A 31 -1.85 20.51 -1.21
N ARG A 32 -2.36 19.33 -1.53
CA ARG A 32 -2.69 18.88 -2.89
C ARG A 32 -4.19 18.83 -3.13
N VAL A 33 -4.96 18.50 -2.09
CA VAL A 33 -6.41 18.35 -2.14
C VAL A 33 -7.02 18.81 -0.82
N ASP A 34 -8.12 19.53 -0.91
CA ASP A 34 -8.92 19.91 0.26
C ASP A 34 -9.67 18.68 0.77
N CYS A 35 -9.23 18.14 1.91
CA CYS A 35 -9.78 16.94 2.51
C CYS A 35 -9.59 16.93 4.02
N ASN A 36 -10.43 16.16 4.71
CA ASN A 36 -10.21 15.71 6.07
C ASN A 36 -9.31 14.48 6.04
N LEU A 37 -8.17 14.52 6.74
CA LEU A 37 -7.15 13.47 6.73
C LEU A 37 -7.07 12.78 8.10
N ILE A 38 -7.41 11.49 8.12
CA ILE A 38 -7.34 10.61 9.30
C ILE A 38 -6.13 9.69 9.14
N GLY A 39 -5.27 9.63 10.14
CA GLY A 39 -4.16 8.68 10.22
C GLY A 39 -4.45 7.59 11.25
N VAL A 40 -4.19 6.33 10.89
CA VAL A 40 -4.37 5.19 11.79
C VAL A 40 -3.07 4.39 11.82
N ASP A 41 -2.55 4.10 13.02
CA ASP A 41 -1.36 3.26 13.16
C ASP A 41 -1.39 2.47 14.48
N SER A 42 -0.65 1.36 14.52
CA SER A 42 -0.46 0.56 15.74
C SER A 42 0.73 1.03 16.60
N ASN A 43 1.58 1.88 16.06
CA ASN A 43 2.76 2.39 16.73
C ASN A 43 2.49 3.79 17.31
N LYS A 44 2.26 3.88 18.63
CA LYS A 44 2.03 5.14 19.33
C LYS A 44 3.13 6.17 19.13
N TYR A 45 4.39 5.72 19.12
CA TYR A 45 5.51 6.64 18.92
C TYR A 45 5.53 7.22 17.50
N ALA A 46 5.16 6.44 16.51
CA ALA A 46 5.03 6.93 15.13
C ALA A 46 3.91 7.98 15.02
N LEU A 47 2.76 7.73 15.66
CA LEU A 47 1.65 8.69 15.74
C LEU A 47 2.05 10.01 16.41
N GLU A 48 2.86 9.98 17.48
CA GLU A 48 3.40 11.21 18.11
C GLU A 48 4.27 12.03 17.16
N GLN A 49 4.93 11.40 16.18
CA GLN A 49 5.67 12.12 15.14
C GLN A 49 4.72 12.65 14.05
N ALA A 50 3.69 11.88 13.69
CA ALA A 50 2.68 12.27 12.74
C ALA A 50 1.83 13.47 13.22
N ASP A 51 1.66 13.64 14.52
CA ASP A 51 0.94 14.78 15.14
C ASP A 51 1.56 16.14 14.79
N LYS A 52 2.80 16.17 14.34
CA LYS A 52 3.48 17.38 13.85
C LYS A 52 3.13 17.74 12.41
N LEU A 53 2.35 16.90 11.75
CA LEU A 53 1.92 17.05 10.36
C LEU A 53 0.43 17.43 10.31
N ASP A 54 -0.08 17.61 9.12
CA ASP A 54 -1.41 18.18 8.89
C ASP A 54 -2.53 17.11 8.86
N PHE A 55 -2.56 16.22 9.86
CA PHE A 55 -3.68 15.31 10.11
C PHE A 55 -4.77 16.00 10.91
N ASP A 56 -6.04 15.73 10.60
CA ASP A 56 -7.20 16.20 11.39
C ASP A 56 -7.46 15.27 12.57
N GLU A 57 -7.16 13.99 12.42
CA GLU A 57 -7.30 12.99 13.47
C GLU A 57 -6.22 11.92 13.37
N LEU A 58 -5.70 11.49 14.51
CA LEU A 58 -4.77 10.37 14.63
C LEU A 58 -5.33 9.33 15.58
N ILE A 59 -5.45 8.09 15.09
CA ILE A 59 -6.09 6.99 15.78
C ILE A 59 -5.09 5.86 16.02
N HIS A 60 -4.98 5.42 17.25
CA HIS A 60 -4.22 4.23 17.61
C HIS A 60 -5.11 2.99 17.56
N VAL A 61 -4.65 1.93 16.87
CA VAL A 61 -5.27 0.60 16.84
C VAL A 61 -4.22 -0.44 17.18
N ASP A 62 -4.42 -1.21 18.24
CA ASP A 62 -3.39 -2.13 18.74
C ASP A 62 -3.10 -3.27 17.74
N ASP A 63 -4.13 -3.82 17.10
CA ASP A 63 -3.97 -4.99 16.22
C ASP A 63 -4.93 -4.95 15.02
N PHE A 64 -4.38 -4.65 13.85
CA PHE A 64 -5.12 -4.60 12.59
C PHE A 64 -5.68 -5.97 12.12
N THR A 65 -5.34 -7.07 12.80
CA THR A 65 -5.84 -8.41 12.42
C THR A 65 -7.12 -8.81 13.14
N LYS A 66 -7.54 -8.06 14.16
CA LYS A 66 -8.71 -8.41 14.98
C LYS A 66 -9.49 -7.20 15.51
N ASP A 67 -8.85 -6.04 15.62
CA ASP A 67 -9.51 -4.86 16.20
C ASP A 67 -10.27 -4.11 15.12
N ARG A 68 -11.55 -3.85 15.40
CA ARG A 68 -12.36 -3.02 14.51
C ARG A 68 -11.81 -1.60 14.47
N LEU A 69 -11.70 -1.04 13.27
CA LEU A 69 -11.32 0.36 13.12
C LEU A 69 -12.39 1.27 13.74
N PRO A 70 -12.02 2.20 14.66
CA PRO A 70 -12.96 3.11 15.31
C PRO A 70 -13.38 4.26 14.38
N ILE A 71 -13.78 3.91 13.17
CA ILE A 71 -14.23 4.80 12.09
C ILE A 71 -15.64 4.35 11.69
N GLU A 72 -16.53 5.30 11.44
CA GLU A 72 -17.91 5.03 11.08
C GLU A 72 -18.03 4.30 9.74
N ASP A 73 -19.04 3.46 9.60
CA ASP A 73 -19.36 2.75 8.37
C ASP A 73 -19.67 3.76 7.25
N SER A 74 -19.15 3.53 6.06
CA SER A 74 -19.44 4.33 4.86
C SER A 74 -19.18 5.84 5.05
N SER A 75 -18.11 6.21 5.76
CA SER A 75 -17.77 7.61 6.06
C SER A 75 -16.58 8.14 5.24
N VAL A 76 -15.74 7.27 4.69
CA VAL A 76 -14.47 7.61 4.02
C VAL A 76 -14.61 7.53 2.50
N ASP A 77 -14.02 8.48 1.76
CA ASP A 77 -14.02 8.49 0.29
C ASP A 77 -12.83 7.75 -0.31
N LEU A 78 -11.67 7.84 0.37
CA LEU A 78 -10.42 7.18 -0.03
C LEU A 78 -9.72 6.60 1.18
N VAL A 79 -9.39 5.31 1.13
CA VAL A 79 -8.42 4.70 2.05
C VAL A 79 -7.11 4.49 1.33
N ILE A 80 -6.02 4.85 1.99
CA ILE A 80 -4.64 4.55 1.59
C ILE A 80 -4.12 3.49 2.58
N CYS A 81 -3.48 2.45 2.07
CA CYS A 81 -2.82 1.43 2.90
C CYS A 81 -1.54 1.00 2.19
N LYS A 82 -0.41 1.44 2.72
CA LYS A 82 0.90 1.23 2.09
C LYS A 82 1.85 0.52 3.06
N ASP A 83 2.41 -0.60 2.59
CA ASP A 83 3.39 -1.40 3.34
C ASP A 83 2.85 -1.84 4.74
N VAL A 84 1.62 -2.39 4.76
CA VAL A 84 0.94 -2.87 5.98
C VAL A 84 0.52 -4.33 5.85
N LEU A 85 -0.13 -4.70 4.74
CA LEU A 85 -0.79 -6.00 4.59
C LEU A 85 0.18 -7.18 4.66
N GLU A 86 1.43 -6.99 4.24
CA GLU A 86 2.49 -8.00 4.31
C GLU A 86 2.93 -8.35 5.73
N HIS A 87 2.62 -7.51 6.69
CA HIS A 87 2.93 -7.70 8.10
C HIS A 87 1.81 -8.38 8.90
N LEU A 88 0.62 -8.52 8.31
CA LEU A 88 -0.57 -9.00 9.02
C LEU A 88 -0.72 -10.52 8.93
N ILE A 89 -1.13 -11.15 10.03
CA ILE A 89 -1.51 -12.57 10.04
C ILE A 89 -2.76 -12.79 9.19
N ASP A 90 -3.75 -11.91 9.32
CA ASP A 90 -4.98 -11.92 8.52
C ASP A 90 -5.20 -10.57 7.81
N PRO A 91 -4.62 -10.38 6.61
CA PRO A 91 -4.83 -9.16 5.84
C PRO A 91 -6.27 -9.03 5.31
N LEU A 92 -7.01 -10.15 5.20
CA LEU A 92 -8.40 -10.12 4.74
C LEU A 92 -9.32 -9.44 5.76
N PHE A 93 -9.05 -9.63 7.07
CA PHE A 93 -9.78 -8.91 8.11
C PHE A 93 -9.68 -7.39 7.92
N LEU A 94 -8.46 -6.87 7.78
CA LEU A 94 -8.26 -5.43 7.57
C LEU A 94 -8.90 -4.94 6.26
N THR A 95 -8.79 -5.71 5.17
CA THR A 95 -9.40 -5.33 3.87
C THR A 95 -10.93 -5.27 3.97
N ASN A 96 -11.57 -6.15 4.77
CA ASN A 96 -13.00 -6.09 5.05
C ASN A 96 -13.38 -4.87 5.90
N GLU A 97 -12.57 -4.51 6.88
CA GLU A 97 -12.75 -3.28 7.67
C GLU A 97 -12.60 -2.02 6.80
N ILE A 98 -11.62 -2.00 5.90
CA ILE A 98 -11.47 -0.94 4.89
C ILE A 98 -12.72 -0.85 4.00
N SER A 99 -13.24 -2.00 3.55
CA SER A 99 -14.50 -2.03 2.80
C SER A 99 -15.65 -1.46 3.62
N ARG A 100 -15.76 -1.78 4.89
CA ARG A 100 -16.81 -1.27 5.78
C ARG A 100 -16.80 0.24 5.91
N ILE A 101 -15.62 0.85 6.17
CA ILE A 101 -15.50 2.30 6.40
C ILE A 101 -15.64 3.12 5.11
N LEU A 102 -15.32 2.55 3.96
CA LEU A 102 -15.48 3.23 2.67
C LEU A 102 -16.94 3.41 2.29
N LYS A 103 -17.27 4.57 1.77
CA LYS A 103 -18.56 4.84 1.13
C LYS A 103 -18.80 3.90 -0.05
N PRO A 104 -20.06 3.58 -0.42
CA PRO A 104 -20.35 2.93 -1.68
C PRO A 104 -19.70 3.72 -2.84
N GLY A 105 -18.93 3.01 -3.68
CA GLY A 105 -18.15 3.66 -4.75
C GLY A 105 -16.89 4.39 -4.29
N GLY A 106 -16.56 4.35 -2.99
CA GLY A 106 -15.29 4.85 -2.45
C GLY A 106 -14.07 4.06 -2.95
N HIS A 107 -12.88 4.60 -2.75
CA HIS A 107 -11.67 4.09 -3.38
C HIS A 107 -10.67 3.56 -2.34
N PHE A 108 -9.94 2.54 -2.73
CA PHE A 108 -8.87 1.93 -1.96
C PHE A 108 -7.57 1.95 -2.75
N LEU A 109 -6.59 2.74 -2.30
CA LEU A 109 -5.23 2.74 -2.81
C LEU A 109 -4.37 1.84 -1.93
N VAL A 110 -3.99 0.70 -2.45
CA VAL A 110 -3.17 -0.29 -1.74
C VAL A 110 -1.80 -0.43 -2.38
N HIS A 111 -0.77 -0.54 -1.54
CA HIS A 111 0.59 -0.87 -1.96
C HIS A 111 1.17 -1.96 -1.06
N VAL A 112 1.79 -2.96 -1.70
CA VAL A 112 2.61 -3.99 -1.03
C VAL A 112 3.89 -4.23 -1.82
N PRO A 113 5.00 -4.62 -1.19
CA PRO A 113 6.22 -4.95 -1.89
C PRO A 113 6.05 -6.20 -2.77
N ASN A 114 6.71 -6.21 -3.91
CA ASN A 114 6.83 -7.39 -4.75
C ASN A 114 8.04 -8.22 -4.33
N HIS A 115 7.80 -9.32 -3.65
CA HIS A 115 8.86 -10.20 -3.13
C HIS A 115 9.48 -11.13 -4.19
N PHE A 116 8.84 -11.28 -5.35
CA PHE A 116 9.23 -12.25 -6.38
C PHE A 116 9.48 -11.64 -7.77
N PRO A 117 10.20 -10.50 -7.88
CA PRO A 117 10.55 -9.98 -9.21
C PRO A 117 11.45 -10.98 -9.94
N ILE A 118 11.48 -10.92 -11.28
CA ILE A 118 12.19 -11.87 -12.14
C ILE A 118 13.66 -12.06 -11.71
N ILE A 119 14.31 -10.98 -11.29
CA ILE A 119 15.72 -11.03 -10.83
C ILE A 119 15.85 -11.81 -9.52
N GLY A 120 14.92 -11.62 -8.58
CA GLY A 120 14.86 -12.38 -7.34
C GLY A 120 14.70 -13.88 -7.61
N ARG A 121 13.78 -14.25 -8.51
CA ARG A 121 13.59 -15.66 -8.94
C ARG A 121 14.84 -16.25 -9.58
N LEU A 122 15.52 -15.50 -10.43
CA LEU A 122 16.79 -15.95 -11.06
C LEU A 122 17.91 -16.09 -10.05
N LYS A 123 18.05 -15.17 -9.10
CA LYS A 123 19.01 -15.29 -7.99
C LYS A 123 18.74 -16.55 -7.17
N PHE A 124 17.48 -16.80 -6.84
CA PHE A 124 17.09 -18.02 -6.11
C PHE A 124 17.46 -19.28 -6.87
N LEU A 125 17.16 -19.36 -8.17
CA LEU A 125 17.48 -20.53 -9.00
C LEU A 125 18.98 -20.78 -9.14
N ILE A 126 19.80 -19.72 -9.22
CA ILE A 126 21.25 -19.84 -9.47
C ILE A 126 22.03 -19.99 -8.16
N ARG A 127 21.65 -19.27 -7.12
CA ARG A 127 22.43 -19.17 -5.87
C ARG A 127 21.78 -19.89 -4.72
N ASN A 128 20.54 -20.37 -4.88
CA ASN A 128 19.69 -20.89 -3.79
C ASN A 128 19.58 -19.89 -2.61
N ASP A 129 19.59 -18.59 -2.95
CA ASP A 129 19.65 -17.49 -2.01
C ASP A 129 18.32 -16.70 -2.10
N ILE A 130 17.68 -16.55 -0.96
CA ILE A 130 16.52 -15.70 -0.78
C ILE A 130 17.02 -14.48 0.00
N ASP A 131 16.68 -13.29 -0.45
CA ASP A 131 16.94 -12.08 0.33
C ASP A 131 16.17 -12.15 1.65
N THR A 132 16.86 -12.58 2.69
CA THR A 132 16.27 -12.81 4.00
C THR A 132 16.07 -11.52 4.80
N PHE A 133 16.64 -10.40 4.36
CA PHE A 133 16.46 -9.12 5.05
C PHE A 133 15.00 -8.66 5.08
N SER A 134 14.24 -8.97 4.03
CA SER A 134 12.81 -8.67 3.99
C SER A 134 11.95 -9.63 4.83
N TYR A 135 12.53 -10.72 5.36
CA TYR A 135 11.78 -11.77 6.09
C TYR A 135 12.03 -11.77 7.59
N PHE A 136 13.14 -11.20 8.03
CA PHE A 136 13.50 -11.12 9.43
C PHE A 136 13.58 -9.67 9.86
N SER A 137 12.95 -9.35 10.99
CA SER A 137 13.12 -8.04 11.59
C SER A 137 14.61 -7.78 11.82
N GLY A 138 15.10 -6.69 11.30
CA GLY A 138 16.42 -6.19 11.60
C GLY A 138 16.55 -5.81 13.08
N ALA A 139 17.69 -5.25 13.46
CA ALA A 139 17.92 -4.77 14.81
C ALA A 139 17.09 -3.52 15.16
N ASP A 140 16.40 -2.93 14.19
CA ASP A 140 15.62 -1.70 14.36
C ASP A 140 14.23 -1.97 14.91
N ARG A 141 13.82 -1.14 15.88
CA ARG A 141 12.56 -1.25 16.63
C ARG A 141 11.29 -1.12 15.77
N TYR A 142 11.41 -0.75 14.50
CA TYR A 142 10.32 -0.44 13.59
C TYR A 142 10.23 -1.40 12.42
N ASP A 143 11.13 -2.39 12.35
CA ASP A 143 11.19 -3.34 11.25
C ASP A 143 10.33 -4.57 11.61
N PHE A 144 9.11 -4.60 11.11
CA PHE A 144 8.23 -5.75 11.21
C PHE A 144 8.54 -6.75 10.09
N PRO A 145 8.64 -8.07 10.39
CA PRO A 145 8.90 -9.05 9.37
C PRO A 145 7.74 -9.12 8.35
N HIS A 146 8.07 -9.28 7.07
CA HIS A 146 7.08 -9.62 6.07
C HIS A 146 6.70 -11.09 6.24
N ILE A 147 5.46 -11.35 6.61
CA ILE A 147 4.92 -12.70 6.83
C ILE A 147 3.94 -13.13 5.74
N ARG A 148 3.51 -12.19 4.90
CA ARG A 148 2.68 -12.43 3.71
C ARG A 148 3.40 -11.96 2.46
N PHE A 149 3.30 -12.76 1.41
CA PHE A 149 3.93 -12.52 0.12
C PHE A 149 2.85 -12.44 -0.93
N PHE A 150 2.74 -11.28 -1.55
CA PHE A 150 1.71 -11.01 -2.54
C PHE A 150 2.26 -11.14 -3.96
N THR A 151 1.42 -11.66 -4.84
CA THR A 151 1.49 -11.49 -6.30
C THR A 151 0.33 -10.63 -6.75
N LEU A 152 0.38 -10.09 -7.96
CA LEU A 152 -0.74 -9.33 -8.52
C LEU A 152 -2.05 -10.13 -8.43
N HIS A 153 -2.02 -11.39 -8.85
CA HIS A 153 -3.19 -12.26 -8.82
C HIS A 153 -3.74 -12.48 -7.39
N SER A 154 -2.86 -12.73 -6.39
CA SER A 154 -3.32 -12.93 -5.01
C SER A 154 -3.90 -11.65 -4.40
N MET A 155 -3.35 -10.49 -4.75
CA MET A 155 -3.86 -9.20 -4.31
C MET A 155 -5.23 -8.91 -4.95
N GLU A 156 -5.37 -9.06 -6.26
CA GLU A 156 -6.65 -8.88 -6.96
C GLU A 156 -7.74 -9.80 -6.39
N LYS A 157 -7.41 -11.06 -6.12
CA LYS A 157 -8.35 -12.02 -5.51
C LYS A 157 -8.77 -11.61 -4.09
N MET A 158 -7.84 -11.11 -3.28
CA MET A 158 -8.16 -10.63 -1.92
C MET A 158 -9.07 -9.41 -1.99
N LEU A 159 -8.81 -8.47 -2.88
CA LEU A 159 -9.65 -7.30 -3.10
C LEU A 159 -11.06 -7.69 -3.56
N ASP A 160 -11.19 -8.62 -4.50
CA ASP A 160 -12.48 -9.14 -4.95
C ASP A 160 -13.29 -9.77 -3.81
N LEU A 161 -12.64 -10.60 -2.96
CA LEU A 161 -13.27 -11.20 -1.78
C LEU A 161 -13.78 -10.16 -0.76
N SER A 162 -13.18 -8.97 -0.73
CA SER A 162 -13.60 -7.85 0.14
C SER A 162 -14.55 -6.85 -0.54
N GLY A 163 -15.07 -7.19 -1.73
CA GLY A 163 -16.05 -6.37 -2.45
C GLY A 163 -15.44 -5.18 -3.20
N PHE A 164 -14.18 -5.30 -3.65
CA PHE A 164 -13.51 -4.29 -4.46
C PHE A 164 -13.34 -4.74 -5.91
N SER A 165 -13.40 -3.78 -6.83
CA SER A 165 -12.99 -3.95 -8.23
C SER A 165 -11.75 -3.10 -8.48
N VAL A 166 -10.66 -3.71 -8.98
CA VAL A 166 -9.45 -2.98 -9.38
C VAL A 166 -9.77 -2.14 -10.61
N ILE A 167 -9.52 -0.83 -10.53
CA ILE A 167 -9.78 0.12 -11.62
C ILE A 167 -8.50 0.64 -12.27
N ASP A 168 -7.36 0.61 -11.56
CA ASP A 168 -6.06 0.98 -12.13
C ASP A 168 -4.92 0.19 -11.46
N ASN A 169 -3.94 -0.22 -12.26
CA ASN A 169 -2.69 -0.79 -11.80
C ASN A 169 -1.60 0.29 -11.91
N MET A 170 -1.30 0.90 -10.78
CA MET A 170 -0.32 1.99 -10.64
C MET A 170 1.09 1.49 -10.33
N SER A 171 1.34 0.19 -10.37
CA SER A 171 2.66 -0.39 -10.18
C SER A 171 3.66 0.18 -11.17
N TYR A 172 4.87 0.42 -10.73
CA TYR A 172 5.89 0.97 -11.60
C TYR A 172 7.13 0.08 -11.66
N PHE A 173 7.72 0.10 -12.82
CA PHE A 173 8.89 -0.67 -13.14
C PHE A 173 10.13 -0.16 -12.38
N PHE A 174 10.76 -1.06 -11.65
CA PHE A 174 12.06 -0.80 -11.06
C PHE A 174 13.07 -1.88 -11.46
N PHE A 175 14.07 -1.46 -12.18
CA PHE A 175 15.24 -2.29 -12.48
C PHE A 175 16.42 -1.69 -11.71
N ASN A 176 16.84 -2.33 -10.64
CA ASN A 176 17.96 -1.88 -9.82
C ASN A 176 19.34 -2.13 -10.50
N PHE A 177 19.35 -2.27 -11.83
CA PHE A 177 20.57 -2.20 -12.64
C PHE A 177 20.74 -0.75 -13.08
N SER A 178 21.55 0.03 -12.37
CA SER A 178 21.74 1.46 -12.59
C SER A 178 22.13 1.82 -14.04
N ILE A 179 22.71 0.89 -14.78
CA ILE A 179 23.08 1.04 -16.19
C ILE A 179 21.84 0.89 -17.11
N PHE A 180 20.98 -0.10 -16.89
CA PHE A 180 19.79 -0.32 -17.72
C PHE A 180 18.68 0.70 -17.46
N HIS A 181 18.51 1.15 -16.22
CA HIS A 181 17.49 2.15 -15.88
C HIS A 181 17.66 3.45 -16.66
N ARG A 182 18.91 3.83 -16.95
CA ARG A 182 19.24 5.07 -17.66
C ARG A 182 18.90 5.01 -19.16
N PHE A 183 18.92 3.81 -19.76
CA PHE A 183 18.75 3.62 -21.20
C PHE A 183 17.35 3.15 -21.63
N VAL A 184 16.53 2.62 -20.73
CA VAL A 184 15.17 2.17 -21.07
C VAL A 184 14.19 3.34 -20.99
N PRO A 185 13.54 3.74 -22.11
CA PRO A 185 12.56 4.81 -22.12
C PRO A 185 11.39 4.54 -21.16
N THR A 186 10.87 5.59 -20.54
CA THR A 186 9.76 5.50 -19.55
C THR A 186 8.53 4.78 -20.12
N LYS A 187 8.23 4.97 -21.41
CA LYS A 187 7.11 4.27 -22.08
C LYS A 187 7.30 2.76 -22.11
N ILE A 188 8.55 2.29 -22.35
CA ILE A 188 8.87 0.85 -22.36
C ILE A 188 8.79 0.30 -20.94
N LYS A 189 9.28 1.02 -19.94
CA LYS A 189 9.15 0.63 -18.52
C LYS A 189 7.69 0.43 -18.12
N LYS A 190 6.83 1.39 -18.45
CA LYS A 190 5.39 1.30 -18.18
C LYS A 190 4.76 0.10 -18.92
N LEU A 191 5.11 -0.13 -20.17
CA LEU A 191 4.63 -1.28 -20.93
C LEU A 191 5.04 -2.61 -20.31
N LEU A 192 6.30 -2.76 -19.90
CA LEU A 192 6.79 -3.97 -19.22
C LEU A 192 6.06 -4.23 -17.89
N THR A 193 5.81 -3.18 -17.11
CA THR A 193 5.03 -3.30 -15.87
C THR A 193 3.60 -3.74 -16.14
N ILE A 194 2.95 -3.17 -17.14
CA ILE A 194 1.58 -3.55 -17.54
C ILE A 194 1.54 -5.01 -18.03
N MET A 195 2.56 -5.44 -18.78
CA MET A 195 2.65 -6.81 -19.29
C MET A 195 2.90 -7.85 -18.19
N SER A 196 3.60 -7.49 -17.14
CA SER A 196 3.85 -8.40 -16.00
C SER A 196 4.34 -7.63 -14.76
N THR A 197 3.41 -7.17 -13.96
CA THR A 197 3.70 -6.52 -12.67
C THR A 197 4.55 -7.42 -11.78
N ASP A 198 4.20 -8.70 -11.66
CA ASP A 198 4.94 -9.66 -10.81
C ASP A 198 6.41 -9.86 -11.22
N ASN A 199 6.75 -9.63 -12.49
CA ASN A 199 8.11 -9.82 -12.96
C ASN A 199 8.96 -8.55 -12.86
N PHE A 200 8.36 -7.37 -13.10
CA PHE A 200 9.11 -6.16 -13.40
C PHE A 200 8.84 -4.98 -12.46
N SER A 201 7.90 -5.08 -11.52
CA SER A 201 7.69 -4.03 -10.53
C SER A 201 8.40 -4.32 -9.20
N GLU A 202 8.78 -3.28 -8.48
CA GLU A 202 9.30 -3.36 -7.11
C GLU A 202 8.19 -3.60 -6.10
N GLY A 203 7.02 -3.02 -6.35
CA GLY A 203 5.82 -3.17 -5.55
C GLY A 203 4.57 -3.27 -6.41
N ILE A 204 3.52 -3.81 -5.83
CA ILE A 204 2.19 -3.91 -6.42
C ILE A 204 1.37 -2.77 -5.85
N THR A 205 1.01 -1.80 -6.71
CA THR A 205 0.19 -0.64 -6.34
C THR A 205 -1.08 -0.66 -7.14
N LEU A 206 -2.21 -0.82 -6.46
CA LEU A 206 -3.52 -0.90 -7.09
C LEU A 206 -4.45 0.19 -6.56
N LEU A 207 -5.21 0.80 -7.47
CA LEU A 207 -6.37 1.59 -7.13
C LEU A 207 -7.61 0.73 -7.38
N ALA A 208 -8.38 0.50 -6.33
CA ALA A 208 -9.60 -0.29 -6.37
C ALA A 208 -10.80 0.56 -5.96
N LYS A 209 -11.98 0.18 -6.40
CA LYS A 209 -13.25 0.83 -6.09
C LYS A 209 -14.16 -0.15 -5.36
N LYS A 210 -14.78 0.28 -4.26
CA LYS A 210 -15.81 -0.49 -3.56
C LYS A 210 -17.05 -0.64 -4.44
N LEU A 211 -17.53 -1.88 -4.59
CA LEU A 211 -18.73 -2.25 -5.35
C LEU A 211 -20.03 -1.91 -4.63
#